data_c1b9379a82c3f87605eb002d6632012c
#
_entry.id   c1b9379a82c3f87605eb002d6632012c
#
_cell.length_a   1.000
_cell.length_b   1.000
_cell.length_c   1.000
_cell.angle_alpha   90.00
_cell.angle_beta   90.00
_cell.angle_gamma   90.00
#
_symmetry.space_group_name_H-M   'P 1'
#
loop_
_entity.id
_entity.type
_entity.pdbx_description
1 polymer ?
#
loop_
_entity_poly.entity_id
_entity_poly.type
_entity_poly.pdbx_seq_one_letter_code
_entity_poly.pdbx_strand_id
1 'polypeptide(L)'
;MAEQIESSIVDGSLAEETQVPSTNELAAFHRINPATAAKGVSQLVADGLLYKRRGIGMFVATGARTQLLERRREEFARQYLAPLLVEARKLGIDVEHIKKMIDSWGDEG
;
A
#
# COMPACT_ATOMS: atom_id res chain seq x y z
N MET A 1 -7.30 5.78 7.78
CA MET A 1 -6.76 7.09 7.28
C MET A 1 -5.40 6.89 6.61
N ALA A 2 -4.41 6.32 7.27
CA ALA A 2 -3.09 6.07 6.67
C ALA A 2 -3.17 5.21 5.41
N GLU A 3 -4.01 4.18 5.42
CA GLU A 3 -4.21 3.28 4.28
C GLU A 3 -4.77 4.01 3.06
N GLN A 4 -5.66 4.98 3.25
CA GLN A 4 -6.20 5.79 2.15
C GLN A 4 -5.12 6.67 1.54
N ILE A 5 -4.24 7.24 2.37
CA ILE A 5 -3.11 8.04 1.88
C ILE A 5 -2.16 7.15 1.07
N GLU A 6 -1.82 5.97 1.57
CA GLU A 6 -1.00 5.01 0.85
C GLU A 6 -1.61 4.62 -0.49
N SER A 7 -2.91 4.35 -0.52
CA SER A 7 -3.63 4.02 -1.74
C SER A 7 -3.60 5.16 -2.75
N SER A 8 -3.74 6.40 -2.28
CA SER A 8 -3.65 7.59 -3.13
C SER A 8 -2.27 7.79 -3.73
N ILE A 9 -1.22 7.42 -3.00
CA ILE A 9 0.15 7.44 -3.52
C ILE A 9 0.31 6.39 -4.61
N VAL A 10 -0.20 5.19 -4.37
CA VAL A 10 -0.08 4.06 -5.31
C VAL A 10 -0.84 4.35 -6.62
N ASP A 11 -2.05 4.89 -6.53
CA ASP A 11 -2.85 5.17 -7.73
C ASP A 11 -2.47 6.48 -8.45
N GLY A 12 -1.56 7.25 -7.87
CA GLY A 12 -1.04 8.47 -8.49
C GLY A 12 -1.85 9.74 -8.20
N SER A 13 -2.98 9.64 -7.48
CA SER A 13 -3.77 10.81 -7.12
C SER A 13 -3.03 11.73 -6.15
N LEU A 14 -2.08 11.17 -5.39
CA LEU A 14 -1.20 11.90 -4.51
C LEU A 14 0.24 11.67 -4.97
N ALA A 15 0.69 12.49 -5.91
CA ALA A 15 2.00 12.34 -6.55
C ALA A 15 3.16 12.64 -5.60
N GLU A 16 4.33 12.07 -5.90
CA GLU A 16 5.56 12.37 -5.16
C GLU A 16 5.87 13.86 -5.20
N GLU A 17 6.43 14.38 -4.12
CA GLU A 17 6.81 15.78 -3.93
C GLU A 17 5.62 16.75 -3.90
N THR A 18 4.38 16.27 -3.83
CA THR A 18 3.21 17.12 -3.65
C THR A 18 2.85 17.24 -2.17
N GLN A 19 2.25 18.36 -1.81
CA GLN A 19 1.84 18.63 -0.44
C GLN A 19 0.63 17.79 -0.04
N VAL A 20 0.72 17.20 1.14
CA VAL A 20 -0.36 16.42 1.76
C VAL A 20 -1.19 17.35 2.63
N PRO A 21 -2.51 17.14 2.75
CA PRO A 21 -3.32 17.92 3.70
C PRO A 21 -2.76 17.85 5.13
N SER A 22 -2.98 18.88 5.92
CA SER A 22 -2.53 18.92 7.30
C SER A 22 -3.18 17.81 8.13
N THR A 23 -2.59 17.48 9.27
CA THR A 23 -3.15 16.49 10.20
C THR A 23 -4.59 16.85 10.59
N ASN A 24 -4.86 18.13 10.85
CA ASN A 24 -6.20 18.57 11.22
C ASN A 24 -7.19 18.43 10.05
N GLU A 25 -6.76 18.73 8.83
CA GLU A 25 -7.57 18.55 7.64
C GLU A 25 -7.89 17.09 7.40
N LEU A 26 -6.90 16.21 7.57
CA LEU A 26 -7.08 14.77 7.44
C LEU A 26 -8.04 14.22 8.50
N ALA A 27 -7.92 14.70 9.75
CA ALA A 27 -8.82 14.31 10.83
C ALA A 27 -10.28 14.70 10.51
N ALA A 28 -10.48 15.91 10.03
CA ALA A 28 -11.80 16.40 9.65
C ALA A 28 -12.39 15.62 8.47
N PHE A 29 -11.60 15.38 7.44
CA PHE A 29 -12.03 14.67 6.24
C PHE A 29 -12.44 13.22 6.55
N HIS A 30 -11.64 12.53 7.37
CA HIS A 30 -11.89 11.14 7.72
C HIS A 30 -12.78 10.96 8.95
N ARG A 31 -13.22 12.07 9.56
CA ARG A 31 -14.07 12.07 10.76
C ARG A 31 -13.47 11.25 11.89
N ILE A 32 -12.19 11.44 12.15
CA ILE A 32 -11.47 10.77 13.22
C ILE A 32 -10.89 11.78 14.20
N ASN A 33 -10.49 11.29 15.37
CA ASN A 33 -9.83 12.09 16.39
C ASN A 33 -8.50 12.64 15.85
N PRO A 34 -8.20 13.94 16.05
CA PRO A 34 -6.92 14.52 15.62
C PRO A 34 -5.68 13.79 16.14
N ALA A 35 -5.74 13.25 17.36
CA ALA A 35 -4.63 12.45 17.91
C ALA A 35 -4.41 11.17 17.12
N THR A 36 -5.49 10.52 16.69
CA THR A 36 -5.43 9.31 15.85
C THR A 36 -4.84 9.65 14.47
N ALA A 37 -5.27 10.77 13.89
CA ALA A 37 -4.73 11.24 12.62
C ALA A 37 -3.24 11.55 12.74
N ALA A 38 -2.82 12.22 13.82
CA ALA A 38 -1.41 12.55 14.08
C ALA A 38 -0.57 11.28 14.19
N LYS A 39 -1.08 10.25 14.84
CA LYS A 39 -0.39 8.97 14.99
C LYS A 39 -0.20 8.29 13.62
N GLY A 40 -1.24 8.27 12.80
CA GLY A 40 -1.17 7.73 11.44
C GLY A 40 -0.17 8.46 10.56
N VAL A 41 -0.18 9.79 10.61
CA VAL A 41 0.76 10.63 9.89
C VAL A 41 2.20 10.40 10.36
N SER A 42 2.40 10.31 11.68
CA SER A 42 3.73 10.03 12.26
C SER A 42 4.27 8.69 11.78
N GLN A 43 3.40 7.68 11.64
CA GLN A 43 3.80 6.39 11.12
C GLN A 43 4.23 6.48 9.65
N LEU A 44 3.51 7.24 8.84
CA LEU A 44 3.86 7.44 7.43
C LEU A 44 5.21 8.17 7.30
N VAL A 45 5.48 9.14 8.18
CA VAL A 45 6.77 9.83 8.23
C VAL A 45 7.88 8.85 8.66
N ALA A 46 7.62 8.05 9.70
CA ALA A 46 8.59 7.06 10.17
C ALA A 46 8.93 6.02 9.09
N ASP A 47 7.95 5.66 8.26
CA ASP A 47 8.13 4.72 7.15
C ASP A 47 8.84 5.37 5.95
N GLY A 48 9.09 6.66 5.98
CA GLY A 48 9.77 7.37 4.90
C GLY A 48 8.87 7.69 3.71
N LEU A 49 7.55 7.59 3.87
CA LEU A 49 6.58 7.87 2.80
C LEU A 49 6.21 9.34 2.72
N LEU A 50 6.23 10.02 3.86
CA LEU A 50 6.01 11.46 3.97
C LEU A 50 7.20 12.11 4.65
N TYR A 51 7.41 13.38 4.39
CA TYR A 51 8.41 14.17 5.11
C TYR A 51 7.88 15.57 5.37
N LYS A 52 8.39 16.18 6.44
CA LYS A 52 8.00 17.54 6.83
C LYS A 52 8.97 18.56 6.26
N ARG A 53 8.42 19.67 5.76
CA ARG A 53 9.20 20.87 5.43
C ARG A 53 8.76 21.94 6.42
N ARG A 54 9.68 22.32 7.28
CA ARG A 54 9.42 23.27 8.37
C ARG A 54 8.80 24.56 7.87
N GLY A 55 7.65 24.93 8.47
CA GLY A 55 6.93 26.15 8.12
C GLY A 55 6.12 26.06 6.82
N ILE A 56 6.18 24.94 6.10
CA ILE A 56 5.48 24.78 4.82
C ILE A 56 4.41 23.67 4.90
N GLY A 57 4.75 22.50 5.46
CA GLY A 57 3.82 21.38 5.58
C GLY A 57 4.47 20.04 5.34
N MET A 58 3.66 19.06 4.97
CA MET A 58 4.13 17.72 4.69
C MET A 58 3.99 17.38 3.20
N PHE A 59 4.90 16.56 2.74
CA PHE A 59 5.01 16.20 1.32
C PHE A 59 5.20 14.71 1.17
N VAL A 60 4.76 14.17 0.03
CA VAL A 60 5.03 12.79 -0.34
C VAL A 60 6.51 12.67 -0.72
N ALA A 61 7.21 11.73 -0.12
CA ALA A 61 8.64 11.54 -0.38
C ALA A 61 8.88 10.95 -1.77
N THR A 62 10.00 11.34 -2.39
CA THR A 62 10.45 10.72 -3.62
C THR A 62 10.72 9.24 -3.36
N GLY A 63 10.22 8.36 -4.24
CA GLY A 63 10.36 6.92 -4.07
C GLY A 63 9.26 6.26 -3.24
N ALA A 64 8.34 7.05 -2.68
CA ALA A 64 7.25 6.53 -1.84
C ALA A 64 6.39 5.51 -2.58
N ARG A 65 6.04 5.79 -3.83
CA ARG A 65 5.21 4.89 -4.64
C ARG A 65 5.91 3.56 -4.87
N THR A 66 7.19 3.59 -5.25
CA THR A 66 8.00 2.39 -5.46
C THR A 66 8.09 1.55 -4.19
N GLN A 67 8.34 2.19 -3.04
CA GLN A 67 8.41 1.53 -1.74
C GLN A 67 7.08 0.83 -1.41
N LEU A 68 5.97 1.52 -1.61
CA LEU A 68 4.63 0.96 -1.34
C LEU A 68 4.30 -0.21 -2.27
N LEU A 69 4.65 -0.11 -3.55
CA LEU A 69 4.43 -1.19 -4.51
C LEU A 69 5.24 -2.43 -4.14
N GLU A 70 6.49 -2.27 -3.75
CA GLU A 70 7.32 -3.38 -3.31
C GLU A 70 6.73 -4.06 -2.08
N ARG A 71 6.30 -3.29 -1.09
CA ARG A 71 5.66 -3.82 0.12
C ARG A 71 4.38 -4.57 -0.21
N ARG A 72 3.54 -4.02 -1.08
CA ARG A 72 2.29 -4.68 -1.50
C ARG A 72 2.52 -5.96 -2.28
N ARG A 73 3.58 -6.01 -3.10
CA ARG A 73 3.96 -7.24 -3.81
C ARG A 73 4.37 -8.35 -2.86
N GLU A 74 5.12 -8.01 -1.82
CA GLU A 74 5.52 -8.98 -0.79
C GLU A 74 4.30 -9.46 0.01
N GLU A 75 3.41 -8.56 0.37
CA GLU A 75 2.17 -8.91 1.06
C GLU A 75 1.28 -9.80 0.20
N PHE A 76 1.18 -9.49 -1.09
CA PHE A 76 0.43 -10.28 -2.05
C PHE A 76 0.96 -11.72 -2.08
N ALA A 77 2.27 -11.88 -2.14
CA ALA A 77 2.88 -13.21 -2.15
C ALA A 77 2.57 -13.97 -0.86
N ARG A 78 2.69 -13.33 0.30
CA ARG A 78 2.40 -13.97 1.59
C ARG A 78 0.91 -14.27 1.75
N GLN A 79 0.06 -13.36 1.33
CA GLN A 79 -1.39 -13.44 1.55
C GLN A 79 -2.08 -14.40 0.60
N TYR A 80 -1.61 -14.50 -0.63
CA TYR A 80 -2.29 -15.27 -1.67
C TYR A 80 -1.44 -16.40 -2.25
N LEU A 81 -0.19 -16.14 -2.59
CA LEU A 81 0.65 -17.13 -3.25
C LEU A 81 1.07 -18.26 -2.30
N ALA A 82 1.53 -17.92 -1.10
CA ALA A 82 1.94 -18.94 -0.14
C ALA A 82 0.79 -19.88 0.25
N PRO A 83 -0.40 -19.37 0.61
CA PRO A 83 -1.54 -20.25 0.88
C PRO A 83 -1.98 -21.08 -0.34
N LEU A 84 -1.90 -20.50 -1.53
CA LEU A 84 -2.21 -21.22 -2.76
C LEU A 84 -1.30 -22.43 -2.92
N LEU A 85 0.00 -22.27 -2.73
CA LEU A 85 0.96 -23.36 -2.87
C LEU A 85 0.79 -24.43 -1.79
N VAL A 86 0.44 -24.02 -0.56
CA VAL A 86 0.15 -24.96 0.53
C VAL A 86 -1.05 -25.83 0.16
N GLU A 87 -2.13 -25.22 -0.29
CA GLU A 87 -3.33 -25.94 -0.70
C GLU A 87 -3.08 -26.85 -1.89
N ALA A 88 -2.33 -26.35 -2.87
CA ALA A 88 -1.96 -27.15 -4.05
C ALA A 88 -1.24 -28.44 -3.68
N ARG A 89 -0.33 -28.39 -2.71
CA ARG A 89 0.37 -29.59 -2.22
C ARG A 89 -0.60 -30.61 -1.64
N LYS A 90 -1.58 -30.14 -0.88
CA LYS A 90 -2.61 -31.02 -0.30
C LYS A 90 -3.41 -31.71 -1.38
N LEU A 91 -3.63 -31.05 -2.50
CA LEU A 91 -4.42 -31.56 -3.61
C LEU A 91 -3.58 -32.35 -4.64
N GLY A 92 -2.26 -32.44 -4.42
CA GLY A 92 -1.37 -33.12 -5.35
C GLY A 92 -1.14 -32.36 -6.64
N ILE A 93 -1.31 -31.05 -6.62
CA ILE A 93 -1.10 -30.19 -7.79
C ILE A 93 0.31 -29.62 -7.73
N ASP A 94 1.13 -29.91 -8.74
CA ASP A 94 2.50 -29.38 -8.80
C ASP A 94 2.55 -27.96 -9.40
N VAL A 95 3.72 -27.33 -9.33
CA VAL A 95 3.91 -25.95 -9.77
C VAL A 95 3.65 -25.83 -11.28
N GLU A 96 4.07 -26.79 -12.07
CA GLU A 96 3.85 -26.76 -13.52
C GLU A 96 2.37 -26.80 -13.87
N HIS A 97 1.60 -27.59 -13.13
CA HIS A 97 0.15 -27.64 -13.31
C HIS A 97 -0.49 -26.30 -12.90
N ILE A 98 -0.02 -25.71 -11.79
CA ILE A 98 -0.48 -24.39 -11.35
C ILE A 98 -0.27 -23.35 -12.43
N LYS A 99 0.91 -23.34 -13.05
CA LYS A 99 1.23 -22.40 -14.15
C LYS A 99 0.24 -22.54 -15.31
N LYS A 100 -0.08 -23.76 -15.68
CA LYS A 100 -1.05 -24.05 -16.75
C LYS A 100 -2.45 -23.57 -16.36
N MET A 101 -2.85 -23.77 -15.12
CA MET A 101 -4.14 -23.32 -14.61
C MET A 101 -4.23 -21.80 -14.68
N ILE A 102 -3.17 -21.08 -14.33
CA ILE A 102 -3.11 -19.63 -14.37
C ILE A 102 -3.26 -19.14 -15.81
N ASP A 103 -2.52 -19.74 -16.74
CA ASP A 103 -2.59 -19.36 -18.16
C ASP A 103 -4.00 -19.55 -18.72
N SER A 104 -4.62 -20.68 -18.42
CA SER A 104 -5.97 -21.02 -18.86
C SER A 104 -7.01 -20.10 -18.23
N TRP A 105 -6.87 -19.79 -16.95
CA TRP A 105 -7.79 -18.91 -16.22
C TRP A 105 -7.72 -17.49 -16.75
N GLY A 106 -6.51 -17.02 -17.04
CA GLY A 106 -6.29 -15.68 -17.58
C GLY A 106 -6.96 -15.48 -18.93
N ASP A 107 -6.98 -16.52 -19.78
CA ASP A 107 -7.61 -16.49 -21.09
C ASP A 107 -9.13 -16.35 -21.01
N GLU A 108 -9.74 -16.82 -19.93
CA GLU A 108 -11.19 -16.75 -19.71
C GLU A 108 -11.61 -15.41 -19.08
N GLY A 109 -10.66 -14.75 -18.44
CA GLY A 109 -10.87 -13.48 -17.78
C GLY A 109 -10.75 -12.32 -18.72
#